data_a230ba7639c40ba33a2d82cbdc6d477f
#
_entry.id   a230ba7639c40ba33a2d82cbdc6d477f
#
_cell.length_a   1.000
_cell.length_b   1.000
_cell.length_c   1.000
_cell.angle_alpha   90.00
_cell.angle_beta   90.00
_cell.angle_gamma   90.00
#
_symmetry.space_group_name_H-M   'P 1'
#
loop_
_entity.id
_entity.type
_entity.pdbx_description
1 polymer ?
#
loop_
_entity_poly.entity_id
_entity_poly.type
_entity_poly.pdbx_seq_one_letter_code
_entity_poly.pdbx_strand_id
1 'polypeptide(L)'
;MKITKAQLKQIIQEELGQFQLSEDGHMDVPSARRKLKTSIEDAGQILQALEQMGDEGELPSWWMGKVTLAADYLNKARDYILVSGE
;
A
#
# COMPACT_ATOMS: atom_id res chain seq x y z
N MET A 1 -12.02 7.66 13.05
CA MET A 1 -12.87 6.51 12.73
C MET A 1 -12.50 5.34 13.65
N LYS A 2 -13.49 4.79 14.29
CA LYS A 2 -13.24 3.66 15.19
C LYS A 2 -13.50 2.35 14.49
N ILE A 3 -12.54 1.45 14.56
CA ILE A 3 -12.69 0.10 14.04
C ILE A 3 -13.19 -0.78 15.19
N THR A 4 -14.28 -1.49 14.96
CA THR A 4 -14.81 -2.41 15.96
C THR A 4 -13.93 -3.65 16.05
N LYS A 5 -14.06 -4.39 17.16
CA LYS A 5 -13.35 -5.66 17.30
C LYS A 5 -13.70 -6.63 16.17
N ALA A 6 -14.98 -6.66 15.78
CA ALA A 6 -15.43 -7.55 14.70
C ALA A 6 -14.78 -7.17 13.37
N GLN A 7 -14.70 -5.87 13.07
CA GLN A 7 -14.06 -5.41 11.85
C GLN A 7 -12.58 -5.72 11.84
N LEU A 8 -11.90 -5.49 12.96
CA LEU A 8 -10.47 -5.79 13.06
C LEU A 8 -10.22 -7.27 12.87
N LYS A 9 -11.04 -8.11 13.51
CA LYS A 9 -10.91 -9.56 13.37
C LYS A 9 -11.11 -10.00 11.93
N GLN A 10 -12.08 -9.41 11.24
CA GLN A 10 -12.34 -9.72 9.84
C GLN A 10 -11.17 -9.34 8.96
N ILE A 11 -10.59 -8.17 9.17
CA ILE A 11 -9.43 -7.71 8.41
C ILE A 11 -8.27 -8.68 8.61
N ILE A 12 -8.01 -9.08 9.84
CA ILE A 12 -6.93 -10.03 10.15
C ILE A 12 -7.17 -11.37 9.47
N GLN A 13 -8.41 -11.86 9.50
CA GLN A 13 -8.76 -13.12 8.86
C GLN A 13 -8.59 -13.06 7.35
N GLU A 14 -8.98 -11.94 6.74
CA GLU A 14 -8.81 -11.75 5.30
C GLU A 14 -7.35 -11.75 4.92
N GLU A 15 -6.51 -11.05 5.68
CA GLU A 15 -5.08 -11.02 5.40
C GLU A 15 -4.43 -12.38 5.60
N LEU A 16 -4.82 -13.11 6.64
CA LEU A 16 -4.31 -14.46 6.86
C LEU A 16 -4.74 -15.39 5.74
N GLY A 17 -5.98 -15.26 5.26
CA GLY A 17 -6.44 -16.05 4.14
C GLY A 17 -5.64 -15.79 2.89
N GLN A 18 -5.36 -14.52 2.59
CA GLN A 18 -4.52 -14.16 1.45
C GLN A 18 -3.11 -14.70 1.60
N PHE A 19 -2.58 -14.61 2.80
CA PHE A 19 -1.24 -15.12 3.07
C PHE A 19 -1.15 -16.62 2.85
N GLN A 20 -2.15 -17.36 3.32
CA GLN A 20 -2.20 -18.80 3.14
C GLN A 20 -2.28 -19.19 1.67
N LEU A 21 -3.06 -18.45 0.89
CA LEU A 21 -3.15 -18.67 -0.54
C LEU A 21 -1.81 -18.40 -1.23
N SER A 22 -1.07 -17.43 -0.73
CA SER A 22 0.23 -17.05 -1.28
C SER A 22 1.29 -18.13 -1.07
N GLU A 23 1.12 -19.01 -0.09
CA GLU A 23 2.09 -20.08 0.16
C GLU A 23 2.28 -20.98 -1.05
N ASP A 24 1.27 -21.12 -1.88
CA ASP A 24 1.36 -21.93 -3.10
C ASP A 24 2.03 -21.18 -4.24
N GLY A 25 2.27 -19.88 -4.11
CA GLY A 25 2.84 -19.07 -5.18
C GLY A 25 1.89 -18.75 -6.31
N HIS A 26 0.75 -19.40 -6.39
CA HIS A 26 -0.20 -19.19 -7.48
C HIS A 26 -0.91 -17.85 -7.41
N MET A 27 -1.08 -17.30 -6.19
CA MET A 27 -1.82 -16.07 -6.00
C MET A 27 -0.94 -14.85 -5.77
N ASP A 28 0.39 -15.03 -5.79
CA ASP A 28 1.30 -13.93 -5.50
C ASP A 28 1.20 -12.81 -6.53
N VAL A 29 1.28 -13.16 -7.82
CA VAL A 29 1.25 -12.16 -8.87
C VAL A 29 -0.11 -11.44 -8.93
N PRO A 30 -1.25 -12.14 -8.96
CA PRO A 30 -2.52 -11.44 -8.94
C PRO A 30 -2.72 -10.57 -7.70
N SER A 31 -2.27 -11.04 -6.55
CA SER A 31 -2.37 -10.29 -5.30
C SER A 31 -1.53 -9.00 -5.37
N ALA A 32 -0.28 -9.12 -5.84
CA ALA A 32 0.59 -7.97 -6.00
C ALA A 32 0.02 -6.95 -6.97
N ARG A 33 -0.56 -7.42 -8.08
CA ARG A 33 -1.20 -6.53 -9.04
C ARG A 33 -2.32 -5.71 -8.41
N ARG A 34 -3.18 -6.38 -7.64
CA ARG A 34 -4.30 -5.68 -7.00
C ARG A 34 -3.81 -4.64 -6.00
N LYS A 35 -2.82 -5.00 -5.22
CA LYS A 35 -2.27 -4.08 -4.22
C LYS A 35 -1.63 -2.88 -4.89
N LEU A 36 -0.91 -3.10 -5.99
CA LEU A 36 -0.27 -2.01 -6.71
C LEU A 36 -1.29 -1.12 -7.40
N LYS A 37 -2.35 -1.69 -7.97
CA LYS A 37 -3.42 -0.88 -8.57
C LYS A 37 -4.09 0.00 -7.52
N THR A 38 -4.37 -0.56 -6.35
CA THR A 38 -4.94 0.21 -5.25
C THR A 38 -3.98 1.32 -4.82
N SER A 39 -2.69 1.00 -4.73
CA SER A 39 -1.68 1.99 -4.36
C SER A 39 -1.59 3.13 -5.36
N ILE A 40 -1.71 2.83 -6.65
CA ILE A 40 -1.74 3.86 -7.69
C ILE A 40 -2.95 4.77 -7.53
N GLU A 41 -4.11 4.18 -7.29
CA GLU A 41 -5.33 4.96 -7.06
C GLU A 41 -5.21 5.84 -5.82
N ASP A 42 -4.72 5.27 -4.73
CA ASP A 42 -4.53 6.02 -3.48
C ASP A 42 -3.54 7.16 -3.68
N ALA A 43 -2.42 6.88 -4.34
CA ALA A 43 -1.41 7.89 -4.60
C ALA A 43 -1.96 9.02 -5.47
N GLY A 44 -2.76 8.68 -6.48
CA GLY A 44 -3.39 9.68 -7.34
C GLY A 44 -4.33 10.59 -6.57
N GLN A 45 -5.14 10.01 -5.68
CA GLN A 45 -6.07 10.79 -4.87
C GLN A 45 -5.32 11.70 -3.89
N ILE A 46 -4.24 11.20 -3.30
CA ILE A 46 -3.41 11.98 -2.40
C ILE A 46 -2.77 13.15 -3.15
N LEU A 47 -2.20 12.89 -4.33
CA LEU A 47 -1.58 13.93 -5.14
C LEU A 47 -2.59 15.03 -5.49
N GLN A 48 -3.80 14.65 -5.87
CA GLN A 48 -4.83 15.60 -6.20
C GLN A 48 -5.18 16.48 -5.00
N ALA A 49 -5.28 15.88 -3.82
CA ALA A 49 -5.56 16.62 -2.61
C ALA A 49 -4.44 17.59 -2.26
N LEU A 50 -3.18 17.14 -2.43
CA LEU A 50 -2.02 17.98 -2.14
C LEU A 50 -1.92 19.17 -3.10
N GLU A 51 -2.26 18.95 -4.36
CA GLU A 51 -2.25 20.05 -5.34
C GLU A 51 -3.24 21.14 -4.97
N GLN A 52 -4.38 20.76 -4.39
CA GLN A 52 -5.36 21.74 -3.94
C GLN A 52 -4.92 22.48 -2.69
N MET A 53 -4.07 21.87 -1.87
CA MET A 53 -3.53 22.53 -0.68
C MET A 53 -2.51 23.60 -1.02
N GLY A 54 -1.78 23.41 -2.10
CA GLY A 54 -0.69 24.30 -2.50
C GLY A 54 0.59 24.05 -1.72
N ASP A 55 1.66 24.70 -2.14
CA ASP A 55 3.00 24.44 -1.61
C ASP A 55 3.16 24.86 -0.15
N GLU A 56 2.31 25.76 0.33
CA GLU A 56 2.42 26.27 1.69
C GLU A 56 1.61 25.45 2.70
N GLY A 57 0.93 24.41 2.25
CA GLY A 57 0.19 23.54 3.15
C GLY A 57 1.10 22.80 4.09
N GLU A 58 0.63 22.57 5.31
CA GLU A 58 1.38 21.83 6.30
C GLU A 58 0.77 20.46 6.53
N LEU A 59 1.62 19.47 6.72
CA LEU A 59 1.20 18.09 6.93
C LEU A 59 1.84 17.55 8.21
N PRO A 60 1.11 16.69 8.96
CA PRO A 60 1.69 16.11 10.17
C PRO A 60 2.92 15.27 9.86
N SER A 61 3.88 15.28 10.77
CA SER A 61 5.11 14.49 10.62
C SER A 61 4.84 13.01 10.44
N TRP A 62 3.89 12.48 11.21
CA TRP A 62 3.57 11.06 11.13
C TRP A 62 3.02 10.69 9.76
N TRP A 63 2.28 11.60 9.14
CA TRP A 63 1.72 11.39 7.80
C TRP A 63 2.83 11.41 6.75
N MET A 64 3.73 12.39 6.86
CA MET A 64 4.90 12.49 5.99
C MET A 64 5.76 11.22 6.08
N GLY A 65 5.90 10.68 7.29
CA GLY A 65 6.63 9.45 7.49
C GLY A 65 6.03 8.27 6.73
N LYS A 66 4.70 8.19 6.70
CA LYS A 66 4.02 7.12 5.96
C LYS A 66 4.29 7.22 4.46
N VAL A 67 4.25 8.41 3.91
CA VAL A 67 4.53 8.61 2.47
C VAL A 67 5.98 8.27 2.16
N THR A 68 6.89 8.68 3.02
CA THR A 68 8.31 8.38 2.84
C THR A 68 8.57 6.89 2.84
N LEU A 69 7.97 6.17 3.79
CA LEU A 69 8.13 4.72 3.87
C LEU A 69 7.52 4.02 2.66
N ALA A 70 6.34 4.47 2.24
CA ALA A 70 5.68 3.87 1.07
C ALA A 70 6.53 4.03 -0.18
N ALA A 71 7.09 5.23 -0.39
CA ALA A 71 7.95 5.49 -1.53
C ALA A 71 9.20 4.63 -1.49
N ASP A 72 9.82 4.49 -0.31
CA ASP A 72 11.01 3.68 -0.14
C ASP A 72 10.73 2.20 -0.42
N TYR A 73 9.64 1.69 0.12
CA TYR A 73 9.26 0.29 -0.09
C TYR A 73 8.94 0.00 -1.55
N LEU A 74 8.25 0.90 -2.22
CA LEU A 74 7.95 0.74 -3.64
C LEU A 74 9.21 0.76 -4.49
N ASN A 75 10.15 1.65 -4.18
CA ASN A 75 11.44 1.69 -4.87
C ASN A 75 12.19 0.37 -4.72
N LYS A 76 12.25 -0.16 -3.52
CA LYS A 76 12.95 -1.41 -3.25
C LYS A 76 12.28 -2.59 -3.95
N ALA A 77 10.97 -2.62 -3.93
CA ALA A 77 10.22 -3.68 -4.62
C ALA A 77 10.43 -3.60 -6.13
N ARG A 78 10.45 -2.39 -6.68
CA ARG A 78 10.72 -2.18 -8.10
C ARG A 78 12.11 -2.68 -8.47
N ASP A 79 13.10 -2.30 -7.69
CA ASP A 79 14.48 -2.70 -7.97
C ASP A 79 14.63 -4.21 -7.94
N TYR A 80 14.00 -4.85 -6.97
CA TYR A 80 14.03 -6.30 -6.87
C TYR A 80 13.44 -6.96 -8.13
N ILE A 81 12.24 -6.56 -8.55
CA ILE A 81 11.54 -7.21 -9.65
C ILE A 81 12.23 -6.96 -11.00
N LEU A 82 12.82 -5.77 -11.18
CA LEU A 82 13.47 -5.43 -12.42
C LEU A 82 14.86 -6.06 -12.56
N VAL A 83 15.54 -6.28 -11.45
CA VAL A 83 16.90 -6.85 -11.48
C VAL A 83 16.84 -8.36 -11.30
N SER A 84 16.08 -8.85 -10.34
CA SER A 84 16.03 -10.26 -9.97
C SER A 84 14.93 -11.03 -10.67
N GLY A 85 13.95 -10.35 -11.23
CA GLY A 85 12.82 -10.96 -11.92
C GLY A 85 13.12 -11.44 -13.31
N GLU A 86 14.37 -11.30 -13.71
CA GLU A 86 14.80 -11.82 -14.99
C GLU A 86 14.85 -13.36 -14.96
#